data_db65428f884afe04f4dbb88e0b22c9a1
#
_entry.id   db65428f884afe04f4dbb88e0b22c9a1
#
_cell.length_a   1.000
_cell.length_b   1.000
_cell.length_c   1.000
_cell.angle_alpha   90.00
_cell.angle_beta   90.00
_cell.angle_gamma   90.00
#
_symmetry.space_group_name_H-M   'P 1'
#
loop_
_entity.id
_entity.type
_entity.pdbx_description
1 polymer ?
#
loop_
_entity_poly.entity_id
_entity_poly.type
_entity_poly.pdbx_seq_one_letter_code
_entity_poly.pdbx_strand_id
1 'polypeptide(L)'
;LPPTRIGHLLITQPDIRFSLAGRNGSIQIDWNGSIEKDNKVEVRQLEISEDQRELRSQSLKLNLDHFRYQSPKGKHYNAGSGKIETIINALVYQPAGDEPASWTATVSELHARHFIIDSIGKKNGILNVGTASIYDLNINNEILTDPYQLVAGNTRFRLERFTGQYRDGVKQFTWKQAGYSQLSHMVSLDSFAYRHSLDLDSFIARQQYQKDYIAVGSGPMLIGPVDRQRFLEDSVFQISKIKIERAWFSDYKDKRLPFAAGNIRFLPVNLVKKIPFNIVADTIQVNPGMVDYTELNNKNNAAGTIPIRRMDISLLNVKNHGIRLHDSLTIRATGYVMDSIWVQLRVKESYTDSLGGFKMTLRAKAGDLTVLNPALIPLVSAKLISGEADTLNMRAVGREYLAIGEMQVPYKNLKIRILKSGKDEKQRFSTRVLNFLANSFVIRKNNSSRTGHVFALRLRDRSAINYLLRIAMSGMSSSAGVNKNKKL
;
A
#
# COMPACT_ATOMS: atom_id res chain seq x y z
N LEU A 1 35.07 33.65 37.94
CA LEU A 1 33.75 34.13 38.36
C LEU A 1 32.83 32.91 38.56
N PRO A 2 31.95 32.88 39.60
CA PRO A 2 31.02 31.78 39.79
C PRO A 2 30.10 31.65 38.56
N PRO A 3 29.61 30.44 38.25
CA PRO A 3 28.69 30.25 37.11
C PRO A 3 27.43 31.08 37.26
N THR A 4 27.00 31.70 36.18
CA THR A 4 25.76 32.48 36.17
C THR A 4 24.56 31.52 36.20
N ARG A 5 23.66 31.69 37.18
CA ARG A 5 22.45 30.87 37.32
C ARG A 5 21.19 31.71 37.21
N ILE A 6 20.30 31.32 36.34
CA ILE A 6 19.00 31.93 36.15
C ILE A 6 17.92 30.87 36.43
N GLY A 7 17.15 31.08 37.51
CA GLY A 7 16.13 30.10 37.91
C GLY A 7 15.00 29.94 36.92
N HIS A 8 14.53 31.05 36.35
CA HIS A 8 13.45 31.05 35.33
C HIS A 8 13.61 32.21 34.37
N LEU A 9 13.57 31.92 33.07
CA LEU A 9 13.57 32.92 31.99
C LEU A 9 12.37 32.67 31.08
N LEU A 10 11.54 33.68 30.88
CA LEU A 10 10.42 33.66 29.96
C LEU A 10 10.68 34.69 28.87
N ILE A 11 10.71 34.22 27.62
CA ILE A 11 10.80 35.06 26.43
C ILE A 11 9.47 34.99 25.70
N THR A 12 8.80 36.11 25.52
CA THR A 12 7.57 36.24 24.78
C THR A 12 7.86 36.85 23.43
N GLN A 13 7.18 36.37 22.38
CA GLN A 13 7.35 36.83 21.00
C GLN A 13 8.80 36.83 20.51
N PRO A 14 9.55 35.75 20.68
CA PRO A 14 10.96 35.72 20.28
C PRO A 14 11.09 35.72 18.75
N ASP A 15 12.12 36.45 18.27
CA ASP A 15 12.63 36.32 16.90
C ASP A 15 13.92 35.48 16.97
N ILE A 16 13.85 34.23 16.55
CA ILE A 16 14.99 33.33 16.65
C ILE A 16 15.36 32.85 15.24
N ARG A 17 16.63 33.09 14.89
CA ARG A 17 17.26 32.47 13.71
C ARG A 17 18.29 31.48 14.19
N PHE A 18 18.13 30.26 13.72
CA PHE A 18 19.02 29.18 14.11
C PHE A 18 19.60 28.54 12.87
N SER A 19 20.92 28.51 12.76
CA SER A 19 21.61 27.81 11.68
C SER A 19 22.44 26.67 12.26
N LEU A 20 22.20 25.47 11.81
CA LEU A 20 22.95 24.27 12.16
C LEU A 20 23.76 23.82 10.95
N ALA A 21 25.08 23.75 11.11
CA ALA A 21 25.95 23.09 10.14
C ALA A 21 26.17 21.64 10.56
N GLY A 22 25.99 20.70 9.61
CA GLY A 22 26.26 19.28 9.81
C GLY A 22 27.06 18.71 8.64
N ARG A 23 27.50 17.45 8.73
CA ARG A 23 28.27 16.76 7.68
C ARG A 23 27.58 16.74 6.31
N ASN A 24 26.26 16.81 6.27
CA ASN A 24 25.44 16.74 5.04
C ASN A 24 24.87 18.11 4.62
N GLY A 25 25.31 19.22 5.19
CA GLY A 25 24.85 20.57 4.88
C GLY A 25 24.39 21.36 6.12
N SER A 26 23.88 22.57 5.90
CA SER A 26 23.36 23.42 6.97
C SER A 26 21.84 23.41 6.97
N ILE A 27 21.25 23.38 8.15
CA ILE A 27 19.83 23.55 8.39
C ILE A 27 19.62 24.99 8.86
N GLN A 28 18.73 25.72 8.22
CA GLN A 28 18.34 27.05 8.66
C GLN A 28 16.91 26.99 9.20
N ILE A 29 16.75 27.37 10.46
CA ILE A 29 15.47 27.47 11.12
C ILE A 29 15.26 28.96 11.39
N ASP A 30 14.35 29.55 10.65
CA ASP A 30 13.91 30.91 10.87
C ASP A 30 12.57 30.86 11.59
N TRP A 31 12.53 31.44 12.77
CA TRP A 31 11.31 31.60 13.51
C TRP A 31 11.11 33.07 13.84
N ASN A 32 10.16 33.66 13.17
CA ASN A 32 9.77 35.04 13.38
C ASN A 32 8.46 35.05 14.16
N GLY A 33 8.52 35.35 15.42
CA GLY A 33 7.38 35.47 16.31
C GLY A 33 6.51 36.65 15.93
N SER A 34 5.73 36.51 14.84
CA SER A 34 4.68 37.49 14.58
C SER A 34 3.69 37.54 15.74
N ILE A 35 3.07 38.70 15.89
CA ILE A 35 2.18 39.22 16.94
C ILE A 35 1.09 38.26 17.51
N GLU A 36 1.04 37.00 17.13
CA GLU A 36 0.11 36.02 17.64
C GLU A 36 0.49 35.55 19.06
N LYS A 37 -0.49 35.62 19.93
CA LYS A 37 -0.40 35.67 21.39
C LYS A 37 0.27 34.49 22.13
N ASP A 38 0.68 33.40 21.45
CA ASP A 38 1.07 32.16 22.12
C ASP A 38 2.53 31.74 21.95
N ASN A 39 3.34 32.51 21.23
CA ASN A 39 4.75 32.20 21.04
C ASN A 39 5.56 32.47 22.32
N LYS A 40 6.05 31.42 22.97
CA LYS A 40 6.76 31.48 24.25
C LYS A 40 7.92 30.52 24.28
N VAL A 41 9.02 31.00 24.84
CA VAL A 41 10.18 30.20 25.26
C VAL A 41 10.32 30.33 26.78
N GLU A 42 10.14 29.24 27.50
CA GLU A 42 10.32 29.17 28.94
C GLU A 42 11.51 28.28 29.24
N VAL A 43 12.53 28.87 29.90
CA VAL A 43 13.78 28.21 30.32
C VAL A 43 13.78 28.13 31.83
N ARG A 44 14.02 26.94 32.38
CA ARG A 44 14.19 26.74 33.83
C ARG A 44 15.57 26.25 34.14
N GLN A 45 16.12 26.79 35.23
CA GLN A 45 17.45 26.48 35.74
C GLN A 45 18.52 26.55 34.64
N LEU A 46 18.67 27.75 34.06
CA LEU A 46 19.74 28.05 33.12
C LEU A 46 21.02 28.29 33.88
N GLU A 47 22.06 27.54 33.54
CA GLU A 47 23.41 27.68 34.06
C GLU A 47 24.39 27.97 32.92
N ILE A 48 25.19 29.00 33.06
CA ILE A 48 26.26 29.37 32.12
C ILE A 48 27.59 29.17 32.85
N SER A 49 28.50 28.36 32.29
CA SER A 49 29.81 28.11 32.89
C SER A 49 30.64 29.37 33.03
N GLU A 50 31.62 29.37 33.96
CA GLU A 50 32.50 30.52 34.28
C GLU A 50 33.24 31.05 33.04
N ASP A 51 33.67 30.16 32.17
CA ASP A 51 34.37 30.47 30.93
C ASP A 51 33.43 30.78 29.75
N GLN A 52 32.11 30.79 29.96
CA GLN A 52 31.05 30.95 28.95
C GLN A 52 31.11 29.91 27.81
N ARG A 53 31.81 28.79 28.06
CA ARG A 53 31.98 27.72 27.08
C ARG A 53 30.89 26.64 27.09
N GLU A 54 30.02 26.69 28.09
CA GLU A 54 28.92 25.74 28.19
C GLU A 54 27.67 26.40 28.76
N LEU A 55 26.53 26.05 28.14
CA LEU A 55 25.22 26.45 28.61
C LEU A 55 24.42 25.20 28.91
N ARG A 56 23.89 25.09 30.13
CA ARG A 56 23.02 23.99 30.55
C ARG A 56 21.64 24.50 30.94
N SER A 57 20.62 23.75 30.61
CA SER A 57 19.25 24.01 31.08
C SER A 57 18.59 22.72 31.52
N GLN A 58 17.93 22.74 32.66
CA GLN A 58 17.18 21.59 33.16
C GLN A 58 15.94 21.36 32.30
N SER A 59 15.23 22.42 31.90
CA SER A 59 14.04 22.31 31.07
C SER A 59 13.87 23.54 30.19
N LEU A 60 13.60 23.28 28.92
CA LEU A 60 13.27 24.29 27.91
C LEU A 60 11.91 23.93 27.32
N LYS A 61 10.92 24.77 27.55
CA LYS A 61 9.61 24.63 26.95
C LYS A 61 9.45 25.62 25.80
N LEU A 62 9.15 25.09 24.61
CA LEU A 62 8.93 25.89 23.41
C LEU A 62 7.48 25.73 22.95
N ASN A 63 6.84 26.85 22.64
CA ASN A 63 5.55 26.91 21.98
C ASN A 63 5.71 27.82 20.76
N LEU A 64 5.74 27.23 19.57
CA LEU A 64 6.13 27.87 18.33
C LEU A 64 4.98 27.75 17.33
N ASP A 65 4.36 28.88 16.99
CA ASP A 65 3.46 28.99 15.85
C ASP A 65 4.22 29.51 14.62
N HIS A 66 3.86 29.05 13.44
CA HIS A 66 4.47 29.46 12.16
C HIS A 66 5.97 29.12 12.03
N PHE A 67 6.37 28.00 12.56
CA PHE A 67 7.72 27.49 12.39
C PHE A 67 8.03 27.21 10.91
N ARG A 68 9.16 27.73 10.41
CA ARG A 68 9.66 27.44 9.07
C ARG A 68 10.97 26.68 9.14
N TYR A 69 11.06 25.62 8.37
CA TYR A 69 12.25 24.82 8.19
C TYR A 69 12.68 24.87 6.73
N GLN A 70 13.93 25.21 6.47
CA GLN A 70 14.50 25.19 5.13
C GLN A 70 15.66 24.20 5.07
N SER A 71 15.57 23.23 4.18
CA SER A 71 16.62 22.24 3.98
C SER A 71 17.87 22.84 3.34
N PRO A 72 19.06 22.26 3.60
CA PRO A 72 20.30 22.62 2.94
C PRO A 72 20.20 22.56 1.41
N LYS A 73 21.02 23.37 0.75
CA LYS A 73 21.11 23.40 -0.73
C LYS A 73 21.27 21.97 -1.28
N GLY A 74 20.31 21.52 -2.08
CA GLY A 74 20.37 20.27 -2.83
C GLY A 74 19.39 19.15 -2.43
N LYS A 75 18.75 19.22 -1.25
CA LYS A 75 17.63 18.35 -0.90
C LYS A 75 16.38 19.24 -0.79
N HIS A 76 15.46 19.07 -1.71
CA HIS A 76 14.27 19.91 -1.85
C HIS A 76 13.21 19.59 -0.79
N TYR A 77 13.36 20.16 0.39
CA TYR A 77 12.29 20.17 1.39
C TYR A 77 12.12 21.61 1.86
N ASN A 78 11.01 22.22 1.54
CA ASN A 78 10.58 23.43 2.21
C ASN A 78 9.52 23.04 3.22
N ALA A 79 9.79 23.16 4.50
CA ALA A 79 8.75 23.01 5.50
C ALA A 79 7.98 24.32 5.61
N GLY A 80 6.69 24.25 5.38
CA GLY A 80 5.77 25.35 5.61
C GLY A 80 5.48 25.56 7.09
N SER A 81 4.60 26.49 7.40
CA SER A 81 4.19 26.85 8.74
C SER A 81 3.43 25.73 9.46
N GLY A 82 3.70 25.56 10.73
CA GLY A 82 2.99 24.66 11.63
C GLY A 82 3.17 25.08 13.08
N LYS A 83 2.44 24.45 13.98
CA LYS A 83 2.59 24.65 15.43
C LYS A 83 3.44 23.54 16.02
N ILE A 84 4.47 23.92 16.78
CA ILE A 84 5.28 23.00 17.59
C ILE A 84 5.14 23.37 19.06
N GLU A 85 4.80 22.39 19.88
CA GLU A 85 4.88 22.44 21.32
C GLU A 85 5.87 21.37 21.76
N THR A 86 6.92 21.73 22.50
CA THR A 86 7.91 20.76 22.96
C THR A 86 8.45 21.08 24.32
N ILE A 87 8.81 20.03 25.07
CA ILE A 87 9.55 20.10 26.32
C ILE A 87 10.87 19.39 26.11
N ILE A 88 11.94 20.14 26.21
CA ILE A 88 13.33 19.67 26.07
C ILE A 88 13.95 19.70 27.46
N ASN A 89 14.50 18.58 27.90
CA ASN A 89 15.19 18.47 29.18
C ASN A 89 16.69 18.21 28.98
N ALA A 90 17.47 18.53 30.00
CA ALA A 90 18.91 18.29 30.03
C ALA A 90 19.62 18.82 28.76
N LEU A 91 19.23 20.03 28.30
CA LEU A 91 19.95 20.71 27.23
C LEU A 91 21.34 21.09 27.67
N VAL A 92 22.33 20.64 26.91
CA VAL A 92 23.73 21.05 27.04
C VAL A 92 24.16 21.61 25.69
N TYR A 93 24.64 22.85 25.68
CA TYR A 93 25.14 23.52 24.48
C TYR A 93 26.59 24.01 24.76
N GLN A 94 27.47 23.68 23.82
CA GLN A 94 28.85 24.13 23.80
C GLN A 94 29.05 24.99 22.54
N PRO A 95 29.31 26.30 22.70
CA PRO A 95 29.54 27.20 21.58
C PRO A 95 30.79 26.80 20.78
N ALA A 96 30.87 27.26 19.54
CA ALA A 96 32.06 27.04 18.71
C ALA A 96 33.28 27.70 19.32
N GLY A 97 34.38 26.93 19.43
CA GLY A 97 35.72 27.35 19.79
C GLY A 97 36.69 26.77 18.77
N ASP A 98 37.71 26.04 19.25
CA ASP A 98 38.61 25.26 18.39
C ASP A 98 37.86 24.07 17.72
N GLU A 99 36.77 23.63 18.35
CA GLU A 99 35.83 22.64 17.78
C GLU A 99 34.49 23.29 17.41
N PRO A 100 33.76 22.67 16.45
CA PRO A 100 32.43 23.12 16.07
C PRO A 100 31.45 23.10 17.24
N ALA A 101 30.51 24.05 17.30
CA ALA A 101 29.46 24.06 18.30
C ALA A 101 28.75 22.70 18.39
N SER A 102 28.57 22.22 19.60
CA SER A 102 27.88 20.95 19.86
C SER A 102 26.75 21.14 20.85
N TRP A 103 25.73 20.26 20.75
CA TRP A 103 24.66 20.26 21.72
C TRP A 103 24.03 18.87 21.82
N THR A 104 23.53 18.58 23.00
CA THR A 104 22.74 17.39 23.29
C THR A 104 21.51 17.76 24.10
N ALA A 105 20.40 17.08 23.88
CA ALA A 105 19.20 17.29 24.68
C ALA A 105 18.29 16.06 24.64
N THR A 106 17.40 15.95 25.61
CA THR A 106 16.33 14.98 25.63
C THR A 106 15.00 15.70 25.39
N VAL A 107 14.34 15.39 24.29
CA VAL A 107 12.96 15.80 24.03
C VAL A 107 12.04 14.84 24.76
N SER A 108 11.47 15.26 25.89
CA SER A 108 10.51 14.44 26.61
C SER A 108 9.22 14.27 25.83
N GLU A 109 8.75 15.36 25.25
CA GLU A 109 7.60 15.36 24.36
C GLU A 109 7.71 16.47 23.31
N LEU A 110 7.30 16.17 22.10
CA LEU A 110 7.12 17.09 20.99
C LEU A 110 5.80 16.83 20.32
N HIS A 111 4.98 17.86 20.20
CA HIS A 111 3.71 17.82 19.48
C HIS A 111 3.80 18.76 18.29
N ALA A 112 3.68 18.22 17.10
CA ALA A 112 3.62 18.96 15.86
C ALA A 112 2.20 18.93 15.30
N ARG A 113 1.70 20.08 14.79
CA ARG A 113 0.35 20.20 14.22
C ARG A 113 0.38 21.05 12.96
N HIS A 114 -0.41 20.66 11.97
CA HIS A 114 -0.63 21.41 10.74
C HIS A 114 0.65 21.74 9.95
N PHE A 115 1.60 20.81 9.90
CA PHE A 115 2.81 20.97 9.11
C PHE A 115 2.58 20.68 7.64
N ILE A 116 3.14 21.54 6.78
CA ILE A 116 3.18 21.32 5.34
C ILE A 116 4.65 21.23 4.93
N ILE A 117 5.03 20.12 4.34
CA ILE A 117 6.34 19.91 3.72
C ILE A 117 6.09 19.77 2.22
N ASP A 118 6.61 20.69 1.44
CA ASP A 118 6.49 20.69 -0.02
C ASP A 118 7.78 20.25 -0.71
N SER A 119 7.73 20.18 -2.03
CA SER A 119 8.90 19.87 -2.87
C SER A 119 9.58 18.53 -2.58
N ILE A 120 8.82 17.55 -2.08
CA ILE A 120 9.34 16.22 -1.76
C ILE A 120 9.57 15.43 -3.04
N GLY A 121 10.83 15.05 -3.27
CA GLY A 121 11.21 14.19 -4.38
C GLY A 121 11.11 14.85 -5.76
N LYS A 122 11.27 14.04 -6.81
CA LYS A 122 11.37 14.50 -8.22
C LYS A 122 10.09 15.14 -8.78
N LYS A 123 8.95 14.97 -8.12
CA LYS A 123 7.64 15.43 -8.61
C LYS A 123 7.01 16.52 -7.73
N ASN A 124 7.81 17.17 -6.89
CA ASN A 124 7.35 18.20 -5.96
C ASN A 124 6.14 17.72 -5.12
N GLY A 125 6.29 16.55 -4.51
CA GLY A 125 5.27 16.00 -3.62
C GLY A 125 5.03 16.91 -2.42
N ILE A 126 3.81 16.88 -1.89
CA ILE A 126 3.40 17.66 -0.73
C ILE A 126 2.96 16.71 0.38
N LEU A 127 3.58 16.87 1.55
CA LEU A 127 3.20 16.18 2.78
C LEU A 127 2.50 17.15 3.72
N ASN A 128 1.24 16.91 4.00
CA ASN A 128 0.49 17.60 5.03
C ASN A 128 0.46 16.73 6.29
N VAL A 129 1.05 17.21 7.37
CA VAL A 129 1.01 16.56 8.69
C VAL A 129 -0.11 17.22 9.50
N GLY A 130 -1.15 16.48 9.83
CA GLY A 130 -2.21 16.95 10.70
C GLY A 130 -1.73 17.04 12.15
N THR A 131 -1.22 15.93 12.68
CA THR A 131 -0.65 15.82 14.03
C THR A 131 0.48 14.82 14.03
N ALA A 132 1.47 15.03 14.91
CA ALA A 132 2.49 14.06 15.28
C ALA A 132 2.94 14.30 16.71
N SER A 133 3.16 13.24 17.47
CA SER A 133 3.72 13.32 18.82
C SER A 133 4.94 12.42 18.92
N ILE A 134 6.04 12.96 19.44
CA ILE A 134 7.30 12.24 19.67
C ILE A 134 7.62 12.34 21.14
N TYR A 135 8.04 11.23 21.72
CA TYR A 135 8.39 11.14 23.14
C TYR A 135 9.76 10.48 23.32
N ASP A 136 10.44 10.87 24.39
CA ASP A 136 11.68 10.27 24.87
C ASP A 136 12.82 10.25 23.83
N LEU A 137 12.91 11.31 23.02
CA LEU A 137 13.87 11.43 21.94
C LEU A 137 15.15 12.14 22.41
N ASN A 138 16.27 11.44 22.42
CA ASN A 138 17.58 12.07 22.59
C ASN A 138 18.04 12.65 21.25
N ILE A 139 18.36 13.95 21.25
CA ILE A 139 18.79 14.68 20.05
C ILE A 139 20.16 15.27 20.22
N ASN A 140 20.87 15.39 19.11
CA ASN A 140 22.17 16.05 19.01
C ASN A 140 22.33 16.65 17.60
N ASN A 141 23.49 17.28 17.34
CA ASN A 141 23.77 17.86 16.03
C ASN A 141 23.59 16.89 14.87
N GLU A 142 23.98 15.62 15.04
CA GLU A 142 23.96 14.63 13.97
C GLU A 142 22.53 14.23 13.59
N ILE A 143 21.66 14.06 14.57
CA ILE A 143 20.27 13.65 14.34
C ILE A 143 19.51 14.70 13.54
N LEU A 144 19.70 15.98 13.81
CA LEU A 144 19.03 17.04 13.06
C LEU A 144 19.53 17.18 11.63
N THR A 145 20.82 16.94 11.39
CA THR A 145 21.41 17.02 10.05
C THR A 145 21.27 15.75 9.25
N ASP A 146 21.11 14.61 9.92
CA ASP A 146 20.88 13.30 9.31
C ASP A 146 19.76 12.54 10.04
N PRO A 147 18.50 12.69 9.62
CA PRO A 147 17.35 11.98 10.22
C PRO A 147 17.48 10.45 10.21
N TYR A 148 18.37 9.89 9.38
CA TYR A 148 18.68 8.44 9.38
C TYR A 148 19.23 8.00 10.75
N GLN A 149 19.91 8.89 11.48
CA GLN A 149 20.42 8.64 12.83
C GLN A 149 19.31 8.37 13.86
N LEU A 150 18.08 8.79 13.59
CA LEU A 150 16.92 8.41 14.41
C LEU A 150 16.70 6.90 14.41
N VAL A 151 16.96 6.26 13.29
CA VAL A 151 16.82 4.81 13.13
C VAL A 151 18.12 4.09 13.44
N ALA A 152 19.26 4.65 13.02
CA ALA A 152 20.59 4.06 13.16
C ALA A 152 21.16 4.19 14.60
N GLY A 153 20.90 5.29 15.29
CA GLY A 153 21.41 5.56 16.63
C GLY A 153 20.76 4.70 17.72
N ASN A 154 21.39 4.68 18.91
CA ASN A 154 20.80 4.06 20.10
C ASN A 154 19.71 4.94 20.76
N THR A 155 19.21 5.90 20.03
CA THR A 155 18.20 6.84 20.48
C THR A 155 16.88 6.10 20.70
N ARG A 156 16.38 6.12 21.92
CA ARG A 156 15.03 5.62 22.22
C ARG A 156 14.04 6.72 21.88
N PHE A 157 13.03 6.40 21.12
CA PHE A 157 11.91 7.30 20.88
C PHE A 157 10.62 6.54 20.58
N ARG A 158 9.50 7.22 20.75
CA ARG A 158 8.19 6.75 20.46
C ARG A 158 7.45 7.79 19.63
N LEU A 159 7.05 7.45 18.44
CA LEU A 159 6.18 8.26 17.59
C LEU A 159 4.73 7.81 17.78
N GLU A 160 3.83 8.74 18.05
CA GLU A 160 2.40 8.47 18.21
C GLU A 160 1.57 9.51 17.47
N ARG A 161 0.32 9.15 17.20
CA ARG A 161 -0.70 10.03 16.62
C ARG A 161 -0.26 10.75 15.34
N PHE A 162 0.65 10.14 14.59
CA PHE A 162 1.07 10.70 13.32
C PHE A 162 -0.04 10.54 12.27
N THR A 163 -0.71 11.63 11.97
CA THR A 163 -1.77 11.70 10.96
C THR A 163 -1.30 12.60 9.84
N GLY A 164 -1.45 12.15 8.60
CA GLY A 164 -0.96 12.91 7.48
C GLY A 164 -1.55 12.52 6.13
N GLN A 165 -1.21 13.34 5.16
CA GLN A 165 -1.56 13.16 3.75
C GLN A 165 -0.34 13.50 2.89
N TYR A 166 0.03 12.60 2.00
CA TYR A 166 1.05 12.83 0.99
C TYR A 166 0.41 12.85 -0.40
N ARG A 167 0.74 13.85 -1.21
CA ARG A 167 0.30 13.97 -2.60
C ARG A 167 1.51 14.06 -3.53
N ASP A 168 1.51 13.24 -4.57
CA ASP A 168 2.49 13.22 -5.65
C ASP A 168 1.74 13.25 -6.99
N GLY A 169 1.59 14.42 -7.58
CA GLY A 169 0.77 14.63 -8.77
C GLY A 169 -0.68 14.21 -8.52
N VAL A 170 -1.14 13.19 -9.27
CA VAL A 170 -2.52 12.65 -9.13
C VAL A 170 -2.65 11.57 -8.07
N LYS A 171 -1.58 11.19 -7.39
CA LYS A 171 -1.59 10.18 -6.34
C LYS A 171 -1.74 10.84 -4.99
N GLN A 172 -2.66 10.34 -4.19
CA GLN A 172 -2.89 10.80 -2.82
C GLN A 172 -2.87 9.63 -1.86
N PHE A 173 -2.06 9.76 -0.82
CA PHE A 173 -1.94 8.82 0.28
C PHE A 173 -2.38 9.52 1.56
N THR A 174 -3.19 8.87 2.37
CA THR A 174 -3.62 9.37 3.69
C THR A 174 -3.42 8.28 4.73
N TRP A 175 -3.06 8.68 5.94
CA TRP A 175 -2.96 7.78 7.08
C TRP A 175 -3.42 8.49 8.35
N LYS A 176 -3.88 7.70 9.31
CA LYS A 176 -4.31 8.20 10.62
C LYS A 176 -3.63 7.42 11.73
N GLN A 177 -3.24 8.13 12.77
CA GLN A 177 -2.73 7.58 14.01
C GLN A 177 -1.55 6.60 13.79
N ALA A 178 -0.64 6.94 12.87
CA ALA A 178 0.57 6.14 12.75
C ALA A 178 1.44 6.30 13.99
N GLY A 179 2.01 5.20 14.42
CA GLY A 179 2.90 5.13 15.57
C GLY A 179 4.08 4.19 15.31
N TYR A 180 5.18 4.44 15.97
CA TYR A 180 6.34 3.58 16.01
C TYR A 180 6.89 3.52 17.43
N SER A 181 7.19 2.35 17.92
CA SER A 181 7.86 2.12 19.20
C SER A 181 9.20 1.43 18.97
N GLN A 182 10.28 2.08 19.32
CA GLN A 182 11.60 1.48 19.22
C GLN A 182 11.80 0.33 20.22
N LEU A 183 11.13 0.38 21.38
CA LEU A 183 11.21 -0.69 22.36
C LEU A 183 10.66 -2.03 21.85
N SER A 184 9.54 -1.99 21.11
CA SER A 184 8.89 -3.17 20.56
C SER A 184 9.21 -3.41 19.08
N HIS A 185 9.85 -2.45 18.41
CA HIS A 185 10.08 -2.44 16.96
C HIS A 185 8.80 -2.63 16.14
N MET A 186 7.68 -2.13 16.65
CA MET A 186 6.37 -2.21 16.01
C MET A 186 5.97 -0.89 15.38
N VAL A 187 5.39 -0.95 14.19
CA VAL A 187 4.68 0.16 13.54
C VAL A 187 3.20 -0.14 13.58
N SER A 188 2.41 0.84 13.97
CA SER A 188 0.94 0.76 13.99
C SER A 188 0.33 1.90 13.19
N LEU A 189 -0.85 1.67 12.61
CA LEU A 189 -1.70 2.68 11.97
C LEU A 189 -3.17 2.33 12.25
N ASP A 190 -4.02 3.34 12.42
CA ASP A 190 -5.47 3.12 12.51
C ASP A 190 -6.13 3.01 11.14
N SER A 191 -5.59 3.73 10.16
CA SER A 191 -6.06 3.61 8.79
C SER A 191 -5.03 4.12 7.77
N PHE A 192 -5.12 3.56 6.58
CA PHE A 192 -4.37 3.98 5.40
C PHE A 192 -5.29 4.01 4.18
N ALA A 193 -5.11 4.98 3.29
CA ALA A 193 -5.77 4.97 2.00
C ALA A 193 -4.87 5.57 0.90
N TYR A 194 -4.94 4.95 -0.26
CA TYR A 194 -4.45 5.48 -1.53
C TYR A 194 -5.63 5.75 -2.45
N ARG A 195 -5.66 6.94 -3.03
CA ARG A 195 -6.68 7.35 -4.01
C ARG A 195 -6.04 8.24 -5.09
N HIS A 196 -6.75 8.42 -6.20
CA HIS A 196 -6.47 9.50 -7.11
C HIS A 196 -6.96 10.84 -6.52
N SER A 197 -6.26 11.93 -6.79
CA SER A 197 -6.71 13.29 -6.44
C SER A 197 -7.79 13.80 -7.40
N LEU A 198 -7.96 13.15 -8.55
CA LEU A 198 -9.03 13.40 -9.51
C LEU A 198 -10.21 12.49 -9.20
N ASP A 199 -11.43 12.96 -9.38
CA ASP A 199 -12.61 12.12 -9.45
C ASP A 199 -12.58 11.20 -10.68
N LEU A 200 -13.51 10.23 -10.73
CA LEU A 200 -13.55 9.22 -11.78
C LEU A 200 -13.69 9.81 -13.18
N ASP A 201 -14.63 10.75 -13.35
CA ASP A 201 -14.93 11.33 -14.67
C ASP A 201 -13.76 12.17 -15.19
N SER A 202 -13.19 13.02 -14.33
CA SER A 202 -11.99 13.80 -14.62
C SER A 202 -10.77 12.92 -14.92
N PHE A 203 -10.66 11.77 -14.23
CA PHE A 203 -9.59 10.81 -14.51
C PHE A 203 -9.76 10.18 -15.88
N ILE A 204 -10.96 9.69 -16.21
CA ILE A 204 -11.25 9.01 -17.49
C ILE A 204 -11.07 9.99 -18.65
N ALA A 205 -11.57 11.22 -18.53
CA ALA A 205 -11.47 12.24 -19.58
C ALA A 205 -10.02 12.56 -20.00
N ARG A 206 -9.04 12.30 -19.12
CA ARG A 206 -7.61 12.50 -19.40
C ARG A 206 -6.90 11.29 -20.00
N GLN A 207 -7.60 10.16 -20.17
CA GLN A 207 -6.96 8.94 -20.67
C GLN A 207 -7.17 8.78 -22.18
N GLN A 208 -6.12 8.43 -22.89
CA GLN A 208 -6.17 8.01 -24.30
C GLN A 208 -6.40 6.48 -24.43
N TYR A 209 -6.04 5.72 -23.42
CA TYR A 209 -6.12 4.26 -23.37
C TYR A 209 -6.77 3.80 -22.06
N GLN A 210 -7.26 2.55 -22.08
CA GLN A 210 -7.77 1.92 -20.87
C GLN A 210 -6.75 1.98 -19.74
N LYS A 211 -7.16 2.55 -18.62
CA LYS A 211 -6.37 2.63 -17.40
C LYS A 211 -7.26 2.37 -16.20
N ASP A 212 -6.75 1.59 -15.27
CA ASP A 212 -7.49 1.25 -14.05
C ASP A 212 -7.54 2.48 -13.11
N TYR A 213 -8.72 2.83 -12.63
CA TYR A 213 -8.94 3.81 -11.57
C TYR A 213 -8.99 3.06 -10.24
N ILE A 214 -7.85 3.02 -9.58
CA ILE A 214 -7.62 2.20 -8.39
C ILE A 214 -7.71 3.05 -7.14
N ALA A 215 -8.44 2.55 -6.15
CA ALA A 215 -8.38 3.01 -4.78
C ALA A 215 -8.17 1.82 -3.84
N VAL A 216 -7.35 2.00 -2.81
CA VAL A 216 -7.06 0.96 -1.83
C VAL A 216 -6.92 1.57 -0.45
N GLY A 217 -7.35 0.86 0.57
CA GLY A 217 -7.14 1.30 1.93
C GLY A 217 -7.36 0.17 2.94
N SER A 218 -7.17 0.54 4.18
CA SER A 218 -7.32 -0.37 5.31
C SER A 218 -7.83 0.35 6.55
N GLY A 219 -8.36 -0.41 7.49
CA GLY A 219 -8.45 -0.04 8.89
C GLY A 219 -7.10 -0.26 9.58
N PRO A 220 -7.09 -0.74 10.84
CA PRO A 220 -5.86 -0.92 11.59
C PRO A 220 -4.83 -1.81 10.89
N MET A 221 -3.58 -1.39 10.98
CA MET A 221 -2.42 -2.15 10.54
C MET A 221 -1.42 -2.25 11.69
N LEU A 222 -0.83 -3.44 11.82
CA LEU A 222 0.26 -3.70 12.74
C LEU A 222 1.39 -4.38 11.96
N ILE A 223 2.57 -3.77 11.99
CA ILE A 223 3.75 -4.20 11.24
C ILE A 223 4.88 -4.47 12.23
N GLY A 224 5.43 -5.64 12.21
CA GLY A 224 6.59 -5.98 13.03
C GLY A 224 6.49 -7.31 13.78
N PRO A 225 7.42 -7.55 14.72
CA PRO A 225 8.57 -6.69 14.93
C PRO A 225 9.43 -6.57 13.68
N VAL A 226 10.02 -5.38 13.49
CA VAL A 226 11.02 -5.11 12.45
C VAL A 226 12.39 -5.43 13.04
N ASP A 227 13.19 -6.25 12.35
CA ASP A 227 14.56 -6.52 12.76
C ASP A 227 15.44 -5.30 12.49
N ARG A 228 15.67 -4.52 13.55
CA ARG A 228 16.47 -3.30 13.47
C ARG A 228 17.94 -3.59 13.11
N GLN A 229 18.50 -4.67 13.63
CA GLN A 229 19.91 -5.00 13.39
C GLN A 229 20.13 -5.30 11.89
N ARG A 230 19.28 -6.11 11.29
CA ARG A 230 19.34 -6.37 9.83
C ARG A 230 19.09 -5.13 8.98
N PHE A 231 18.24 -4.23 9.44
CA PHE A 231 18.07 -2.97 8.73
C PHE A 231 19.34 -2.12 8.73
N LEU A 232 20.03 -2.04 9.87
CA LEU A 232 21.26 -1.24 10.01
C LEU A 232 22.46 -1.86 9.29
N GLU A 233 22.64 -3.17 9.38
CA GLU A 233 23.77 -3.89 8.80
C GLU A 233 23.63 -4.08 7.29
N ASP A 234 22.46 -4.56 6.84
CA ASP A 234 22.22 -5.02 5.47
C ASP A 234 21.28 -4.12 4.67
N SER A 235 20.71 -3.09 5.27
CA SER A 235 19.61 -2.29 4.69
C SER A 235 18.40 -3.14 4.28
N VAL A 236 18.07 -4.17 5.08
CA VAL A 236 16.98 -5.11 4.85
C VAL A 236 15.85 -4.89 5.85
N PHE A 237 14.67 -4.56 5.36
CA PHE A 237 13.45 -4.57 6.17
C PHE A 237 13.00 -6.02 6.40
N GLN A 238 13.50 -6.62 7.48
CA GLN A 238 13.00 -7.93 7.92
C GLN A 238 11.86 -7.75 8.90
N ILE A 239 10.70 -8.31 8.57
CA ILE A 239 9.44 -8.14 9.28
C ILE A 239 8.83 -9.51 9.54
N SER A 240 8.55 -9.85 10.80
CA SER A 240 7.94 -11.14 11.12
C SER A 240 6.50 -11.21 10.61
N LYS A 241 5.69 -10.17 10.89
CA LYS A 241 4.28 -10.17 10.51
C LYS A 241 3.77 -8.78 10.16
N ILE A 242 2.93 -8.73 9.13
CA ILE A 242 2.10 -7.56 8.80
C ILE A 242 0.65 -8.00 8.92
N LYS A 243 -0.09 -7.40 9.86
CA LYS A 243 -1.53 -7.65 10.04
C LYS A 243 -2.30 -6.42 9.54
N ILE A 244 -3.25 -6.63 8.65
CA ILE A 244 -4.07 -5.58 8.05
C ILE A 244 -5.53 -5.94 8.27
N GLU A 245 -6.28 -5.05 8.92
CA GLU A 245 -7.70 -5.25 9.19
C GLU A 245 -8.55 -4.36 8.30
N ARG A 246 -9.73 -4.85 7.93
CA ARG A 246 -10.73 -4.12 7.12
C ARG A 246 -10.12 -3.49 5.85
N ALA A 247 -9.27 -4.27 5.17
CA ALA A 247 -8.71 -3.82 3.90
C ALA A 247 -9.79 -3.79 2.81
N TRP A 248 -9.70 -2.78 1.96
CA TRP A 248 -10.58 -2.64 0.80
C TRP A 248 -9.78 -2.26 -0.44
N PHE A 249 -10.19 -2.81 -1.57
CA PHE A 249 -9.64 -2.51 -2.89
C PHE A 249 -10.78 -2.26 -3.86
N SER A 250 -10.74 -1.15 -4.57
CA SER A 250 -11.67 -0.80 -5.62
C SER A 250 -10.91 -0.55 -6.91
N ASP A 251 -11.36 -1.19 -7.98
CA ASP A 251 -10.81 -1.04 -9.32
C ASP A 251 -11.96 -0.79 -10.30
N TYR A 252 -11.91 0.34 -10.98
CA TYR A 252 -12.84 0.67 -12.05
C TYR A 252 -12.08 0.74 -13.38
N LYS A 253 -12.58 0.03 -14.39
CA LYS A 253 -12.03 0.00 -15.74
C LYS A 253 -13.06 0.41 -16.79
N ASP A 254 -12.75 1.46 -17.55
CA ASP A 254 -13.52 1.85 -18.71
C ASP A 254 -13.00 1.14 -19.98
N LYS A 255 -13.79 0.22 -20.52
CA LYS A 255 -13.44 -0.51 -21.74
C LYS A 255 -13.86 0.18 -23.03
N ARG A 256 -14.48 1.35 -22.98
CA ARG A 256 -14.82 2.14 -24.18
C ARG A 256 -13.54 2.71 -24.82
N LEU A 257 -12.51 2.99 -24.03
CA LEU A 257 -11.20 3.40 -24.52
C LEU A 257 -10.45 2.22 -25.16
N PRO A 258 -9.55 2.48 -26.14
CA PRO A 258 -8.71 1.45 -26.72
C PRO A 258 -7.74 0.86 -25.71
N PHE A 259 -7.40 -0.39 -25.87
CA PHE A 259 -6.43 -1.04 -25.00
C PHE A 259 -5.00 -0.71 -25.43
N ALA A 260 -4.15 -0.26 -24.49
CA ALA A 260 -2.71 -0.08 -24.72
C ALA A 260 -1.99 -1.44 -24.69
N ALA A 261 -1.72 -2.02 -25.86
CA ALA A 261 -0.91 -3.24 -25.96
C ALA A 261 0.56 -2.98 -25.70
N GLY A 262 1.33 -4.05 -25.41
CA GLY A 262 2.81 -4.02 -25.34
C GLY A 262 3.41 -3.81 -23.96
N ASN A 263 2.69 -3.34 -22.97
CA ASN A 263 3.21 -3.19 -21.61
C ASN A 263 3.18 -4.52 -20.85
N ILE A 264 4.35 -5.10 -20.60
CA ILE A 264 4.47 -6.36 -19.87
C ILE A 264 4.03 -6.17 -18.42
N ARG A 265 3.07 -6.99 -17.97
CA ARG A 265 2.62 -7.09 -16.59
C ARG A 265 3.27 -8.30 -15.93
N PHE A 266 3.76 -8.13 -14.72
CA PHE A 266 4.54 -9.15 -14.03
C PHE A 266 3.67 -10.09 -13.18
N LEU A 267 4.16 -11.31 -12.95
CA LEU A 267 3.63 -12.24 -11.97
C LEU A 267 3.99 -11.79 -10.54
N PRO A 268 3.31 -12.28 -9.50
CA PRO A 268 3.50 -11.79 -8.12
C PRO A 268 4.95 -11.79 -7.63
N VAL A 269 5.72 -12.85 -7.85
CA VAL A 269 7.15 -12.90 -7.48
C VAL A 269 7.95 -11.79 -8.14
N ASN A 270 7.72 -11.55 -9.43
CA ASN A 270 8.42 -10.49 -10.15
C ASN A 270 7.97 -9.09 -9.72
N LEU A 271 6.75 -8.92 -9.22
CA LEU A 271 6.33 -7.67 -8.58
C LEU A 271 7.05 -7.44 -7.26
N VAL A 272 7.19 -8.47 -6.43
CA VAL A 272 7.95 -8.41 -5.17
C VAL A 272 9.42 -8.08 -5.44
N LYS A 273 10.05 -8.70 -6.42
CA LYS A 273 11.44 -8.41 -6.83
C LYS A 273 11.66 -6.97 -7.30
N LYS A 274 10.63 -6.26 -7.74
CA LYS A 274 10.68 -4.86 -8.19
C LYS A 274 10.47 -3.82 -7.08
N ILE A 275 10.24 -4.24 -5.85
CA ILE A 275 10.19 -3.33 -4.71
C ILE A 275 11.56 -2.65 -4.59
N PRO A 276 11.62 -1.29 -4.49
CA PRO A 276 12.89 -0.55 -4.62
C PRO A 276 13.77 -0.57 -3.35
N PHE A 277 13.43 -1.37 -2.38
CA PHE A 277 14.20 -1.61 -1.15
C PHE A 277 14.17 -3.09 -0.79
N ASN A 278 15.17 -3.54 -0.02
CA ASN A 278 15.26 -4.94 0.40
C ASN A 278 14.22 -5.23 1.47
N ILE A 279 13.38 -6.22 1.23
CA ILE A 279 12.32 -6.65 2.15
C ILE A 279 12.30 -8.17 2.30
N VAL A 280 12.10 -8.60 3.55
CA VAL A 280 11.79 -9.97 3.93
C VAL A 280 10.64 -9.91 4.92
N ALA A 281 9.44 -10.32 4.49
CA ALA A 281 8.27 -10.41 5.36
C ALA A 281 7.79 -11.87 5.41
N ASP A 282 7.81 -12.47 6.61
CA ASP A 282 7.45 -13.88 6.77
C ASP A 282 5.97 -14.09 6.48
N THR A 283 5.13 -13.21 7.00
CA THR A 283 3.67 -13.29 6.83
C THR A 283 3.05 -11.91 6.67
N ILE A 284 2.21 -11.78 5.63
CA ILE A 284 1.27 -10.65 5.51
C ILE A 284 -0.13 -11.22 5.58
N GLN A 285 -0.93 -10.79 6.54
CA GLN A 285 -2.29 -11.24 6.76
C GLN A 285 -3.28 -10.09 6.59
N VAL A 286 -4.33 -10.30 5.80
CA VAL A 286 -5.44 -9.36 5.61
C VAL A 286 -6.72 -10.05 6.04
N ASN A 287 -7.39 -9.55 7.08
CA ASN A 287 -8.65 -10.10 7.58
C ASN A 287 -9.42 -9.09 8.45
N PRO A 288 -10.70 -8.79 8.14
CA PRO A 288 -11.34 -9.08 6.87
C PRO A 288 -10.89 -8.13 5.75
N GLY A 289 -11.00 -8.60 4.52
CA GLY A 289 -10.79 -7.81 3.33
C GLY A 289 -12.02 -7.78 2.43
N MET A 290 -12.07 -6.81 1.51
CA MET A 290 -13.06 -6.75 0.45
C MET A 290 -12.47 -6.17 -0.85
N VAL A 291 -13.05 -6.61 -1.96
CA VAL A 291 -12.68 -6.15 -3.30
C VAL A 291 -13.96 -5.81 -4.07
N ASP A 292 -13.93 -4.69 -4.78
CA ASP A 292 -14.92 -4.32 -5.80
C ASP A 292 -14.20 -4.12 -7.14
N TYR A 293 -14.45 -5.01 -8.09
CA TYR A 293 -14.00 -4.85 -9.45
C TYR A 293 -15.16 -4.43 -10.32
N THR A 294 -15.11 -3.23 -10.89
CA THR A 294 -16.14 -2.67 -11.76
C THR A 294 -15.57 -2.45 -13.15
N GLU A 295 -16.33 -2.87 -14.16
CA GLU A 295 -15.98 -2.72 -15.55
C GLU A 295 -17.13 -2.12 -16.33
N LEU A 296 -16.86 -1.01 -17.06
CA LEU A 296 -17.80 -0.44 -18.00
C LEU A 296 -17.59 -1.06 -19.37
N ASN A 297 -18.61 -1.76 -19.84
CA ASN A 297 -18.57 -2.48 -21.12
C ASN A 297 -18.73 -1.50 -22.29
N ASN A 298 -17.87 -1.63 -23.31
CA ASN A 298 -17.87 -0.78 -24.50
C ASN A 298 -19.02 -1.08 -25.49
N LYS A 299 -19.76 -2.16 -25.31
CA LYS A 299 -20.81 -2.58 -26.25
C LYS A 299 -22.20 -2.09 -25.85
N ASN A 300 -22.51 -2.13 -24.58
CA ASN A 300 -23.83 -1.79 -24.05
C ASN A 300 -23.81 -0.58 -23.09
N ASN A 301 -22.63 0.02 -22.86
CA ASN A 301 -22.41 1.10 -21.92
C ASN A 301 -22.92 0.78 -20.49
N ALA A 302 -22.98 -0.49 -20.13
CA ALA A 302 -23.41 -0.93 -18.82
C ALA A 302 -22.19 -1.28 -17.95
N ALA A 303 -22.23 -0.84 -16.70
CA ALA A 303 -21.23 -1.20 -15.72
C ALA A 303 -21.64 -2.47 -14.97
N GLY A 304 -20.69 -3.40 -14.83
CA GLY A 304 -20.86 -4.60 -14.02
C GLY A 304 -19.83 -4.66 -12.92
N THR A 305 -20.28 -4.94 -11.70
CA THR A 305 -19.38 -5.06 -10.53
C THR A 305 -19.33 -6.50 -10.05
N ILE A 306 -18.14 -6.97 -9.74
CA ILE A 306 -17.87 -8.25 -9.08
C ILE A 306 -17.38 -7.95 -7.67
N PRO A 307 -18.25 -7.97 -6.65
CA PRO A 307 -17.85 -7.83 -5.27
C PRO A 307 -17.27 -9.16 -4.73
N ILE A 308 -16.20 -9.08 -3.96
CA ILE A 308 -15.68 -10.18 -3.14
C ILE A 308 -15.63 -9.68 -1.70
N ARG A 309 -16.29 -10.38 -0.79
CA ARG A 309 -16.48 -9.99 0.60
C ARG A 309 -15.89 -10.99 1.57
N ARG A 310 -15.70 -10.54 2.82
CA ARG A 310 -15.22 -11.36 3.93
C ARG A 310 -13.97 -12.15 3.57
N MET A 311 -13.02 -11.46 2.91
CA MET A 311 -11.78 -12.08 2.48
C MET A 311 -10.85 -12.30 3.67
N ASP A 312 -10.22 -13.48 3.68
CA ASP A 312 -9.04 -13.77 4.49
C ASP A 312 -7.89 -14.09 3.53
N ILE A 313 -6.83 -13.27 3.58
CA ILE A 313 -5.69 -13.41 2.69
C ILE A 313 -4.42 -13.55 3.52
N SER A 314 -3.60 -14.54 3.17
CA SER A 314 -2.26 -14.70 3.74
C SER A 314 -1.24 -14.79 2.60
N LEU A 315 -0.24 -13.91 2.65
CA LEU A 315 0.96 -13.99 1.82
C LEU A 315 2.09 -14.47 2.72
N LEU A 316 2.73 -15.58 2.35
CA LEU A 316 3.82 -16.17 3.12
C LEU A 316 5.12 -16.08 2.35
N ASN A 317 6.20 -15.74 3.05
CA ASN A 317 7.55 -15.64 2.50
C ASN A 317 7.66 -14.61 1.37
N VAL A 318 7.21 -13.38 1.66
CA VAL A 318 7.30 -12.23 0.73
C VAL A 318 8.70 -11.64 0.85
N LYS A 319 9.55 -11.82 -0.17
CA LYS A 319 10.92 -11.32 -0.11
C LYS A 319 11.54 -11.04 -1.49
N ASN A 320 12.45 -10.07 -1.52
CA ASN A 320 13.30 -9.79 -2.68
C ASN A 320 14.80 -9.88 -2.33
N HIS A 321 15.11 -10.23 -1.08
CA HIS A 321 16.49 -10.38 -0.60
C HIS A 321 16.68 -11.75 0.07
N GLY A 322 17.92 -12.31 0.01
CA GLY A 322 18.26 -13.59 0.64
C GLY A 322 17.46 -14.78 0.08
N ILE A 323 17.14 -14.78 -1.23
CA ILE A 323 16.37 -15.84 -1.89
C ILE A 323 17.21 -17.11 -2.00
N ARG A 324 16.67 -18.26 -1.57
CA ARG A 324 17.27 -19.58 -1.65
C ARG A 324 16.58 -20.45 -2.71
N LEU A 325 17.24 -21.51 -3.16
CA LEU A 325 16.81 -22.38 -4.27
C LEU A 325 15.35 -22.87 -4.18
N HIS A 326 14.86 -23.20 -3.00
CA HIS A 326 13.51 -23.76 -2.82
C HIS A 326 12.50 -22.74 -2.30
N ASP A 327 12.87 -21.48 -2.24
CA ASP A 327 11.97 -20.44 -1.78
C ASP A 327 10.81 -20.21 -2.75
N SER A 328 9.67 -19.94 -2.18
CA SER A 328 8.45 -19.66 -2.93
C SER A 328 7.56 -18.68 -2.19
N LEU A 329 6.94 -17.77 -2.93
CA LEU A 329 5.82 -16.96 -2.46
C LEU A 329 4.57 -17.85 -2.40
N THR A 330 3.91 -17.88 -1.25
CA THR A 330 2.62 -18.58 -1.11
C THR A 330 1.52 -17.56 -0.86
N ILE A 331 0.49 -17.58 -1.71
CA ILE A 331 -0.73 -16.78 -1.57
C ILE A 331 -1.87 -17.73 -1.21
N ARG A 332 -2.56 -17.46 -0.12
CA ARG A 332 -3.80 -18.13 0.28
C ARG A 332 -4.88 -17.07 0.42
N ALA A 333 -6.02 -17.29 -0.19
CA ALA A 333 -7.14 -16.38 -0.09
C ALA A 333 -8.44 -17.17 0.00
N THR A 334 -9.33 -16.76 0.88
CA THR A 334 -10.72 -17.18 0.93
C THR A 334 -11.61 -15.95 0.84
N GLY A 335 -12.87 -16.12 0.45
CA GLY A 335 -13.82 -15.02 0.40
C GLY A 335 -15.13 -15.45 -0.26
N TYR A 336 -16.07 -14.51 -0.36
CA TYR A 336 -17.39 -14.76 -0.96
C TYR A 336 -17.55 -13.90 -2.21
N VAL A 337 -17.54 -14.52 -3.37
CA VAL A 337 -17.83 -13.87 -4.66
C VAL A 337 -19.32 -13.61 -4.74
N MET A 338 -19.70 -12.41 -5.18
CA MET A 338 -21.09 -11.91 -5.17
C MET A 338 -21.75 -12.05 -3.79
N ASP A 339 -20.95 -11.92 -2.73
CA ASP A 339 -21.33 -12.08 -1.31
C ASP A 339 -21.99 -13.43 -0.94
N SER A 340 -21.98 -14.39 -1.86
CA SER A 340 -22.73 -15.65 -1.77
C SER A 340 -21.85 -16.88 -1.97
N ILE A 341 -21.05 -16.94 -3.03
CA ILE A 341 -20.29 -18.14 -3.39
C ILE A 341 -18.94 -18.11 -2.66
N TRP A 342 -18.78 -19.00 -1.68
CA TRP A 342 -17.48 -19.15 -1.02
C TRP A 342 -16.44 -19.73 -1.98
N VAL A 343 -15.27 -19.08 -2.02
CA VAL A 343 -14.12 -19.50 -2.83
C VAL A 343 -12.85 -19.55 -1.99
N GLN A 344 -11.95 -20.48 -2.36
CA GLN A 344 -10.61 -20.58 -1.83
C GLN A 344 -9.61 -20.69 -2.97
N LEU A 345 -8.63 -19.79 -2.97
CA LEU A 345 -7.51 -19.77 -3.89
C LEU A 345 -6.21 -20.02 -3.15
N ARG A 346 -5.36 -20.88 -3.67
CA ARG A 346 -3.97 -21.02 -3.24
C ARG A 346 -3.06 -21.00 -4.46
N VAL A 347 -2.05 -20.14 -4.40
CA VAL A 347 -0.98 -20.04 -5.41
C VAL A 347 0.34 -20.19 -4.68
N LYS A 348 1.23 -21.02 -5.23
CA LYS A 348 2.61 -21.14 -4.79
C LYS A 348 3.52 -20.90 -5.99
N GLU A 349 4.23 -19.77 -6.00
CA GLU A 349 5.09 -19.32 -7.09
C GLU A 349 6.57 -19.39 -6.66
N SER A 350 7.41 -19.99 -7.51
CA SER A 350 8.84 -20.13 -7.23
C SER A 350 9.58 -18.81 -7.40
N TYR A 351 10.50 -18.50 -6.50
CA TYR A 351 11.42 -17.37 -6.65
C TYR A 351 12.55 -17.61 -7.65
N THR A 352 12.88 -18.86 -7.90
CA THR A 352 14.08 -19.27 -8.65
C THR A 352 13.79 -19.87 -10.02
N ASP A 353 12.53 -20.25 -10.32
CA ASP A 353 12.15 -20.67 -11.66
C ASP A 353 12.16 -19.45 -12.60
N SER A 354 13.10 -19.45 -13.56
CA SER A 354 13.27 -18.36 -14.54
C SER A 354 12.03 -18.11 -15.41
N LEU A 355 11.19 -19.12 -15.58
CA LEU A 355 9.93 -19.05 -16.31
C LEU A 355 8.73 -18.73 -15.41
N GLY A 356 8.93 -18.33 -14.13
CA GLY A 356 7.87 -17.95 -13.21
C GLY A 356 6.91 -19.09 -12.90
N GLY A 357 7.44 -20.28 -12.61
CA GLY A 357 6.64 -21.47 -12.34
C GLY A 357 5.82 -21.35 -11.08
N PHE A 358 4.53 -21.69 -11.18
CA PHE A 358 3.60 -21.71 -10.05
C PHE A 358 2.65 -22.90 -10.07
N LYS A 359 2.16 -23.25 -8.87
CA LYS A 359 1.05 -24.18 -8.66
C LYS A 359 -0.16 -23.41 -8.17
N MET A 360 -1.34 -23.71 -8.71
CA MET A 360 -2.60 -23.06 -8.34
C MET A 360 -3.63 -24.12 -7.98
N THR A 361 -4.36 -23.90 -6.89
CA THR A 361 -5.59 -24.62 -6.57
C THR A 361 -6.72 -23.64 -6.36
N LEU A 362 -7.90 -23.95 -6.88
CA LEU A 362 -9.12 -23.17 -6.68
C LEU A 362 -10.22 -24.14 -6.23
N ARG A 363 -10.95 -23.74 -5.19
CA ARG A 363 -12.13 -24.46 -4.69
C ARG A 363 -13.28 -23.48 -4.55
N ALA A 364 -14.48 -23.91 -4.83
CA ALA A 364 -15.70 -23.20 -4.48
C ALA A 364 -16.71 -24.17 -3.86
N LYS A 365 -17.50 -23.68 -2.92
CA LYS A 365 -18.61 -24.44 -2.34
C LYS A 365 -19.82 -24.39 -3.27
N ALA A 366 -20.75 -25.33 -3.03
CA ALA A 366 -22.04 -25.37 -3.70
C ALA A 366 -22.80 -24.04 -3.56
N GLY A 367 -23.55 -23.69 -4.62
CA GLY A 367 -24.35 -22.47 -4.61
C GLY A 367 -25.18 -22.27 -5.88
N ASP A 368 -26.14 -21.36 -5.77
CA ASP A 368 -26.95 -20.91 -6.91
C ASP A 368 -26.09 -20.01 -7.82
N LEU A 369 -25.96 -20.39 -9.07
CA LEU A 369 -25.18 -19.64 -10.06
C LEU A 369 -25.88 -18.35 -10.51
N THR A 370 -27.20 -18.20 -10.28
CA THR A 370 -27.96 -17.01 -10.69
C THR A 370 -27.50 -15.74 -9.94
N VAL A 371 -26.85 -15.88 -8.80
CA VAL A 371 -26.23 -14.79 -8.05
C VAL A 371 -25.15 -14.05 -8.84
N LEU A 372 -24.60 -14.65 -9.91
CA LEU A 372 -23.64 -14.03 -10.82
C LEU A 372 -24.27 -13.04 -11.81
N ASN A 373 -25.61 -13.02 -11.95
CA ASN A 373 -26.33 -12.20 -12.94
C ASN A 373 -26.04 -10.70 -12.88
N PRO A 374 -25.87 -10.05 -11.70
CA PRO A 374 -25.54 -8.64 -11.64
C PRO A 374 -24.21 -8.29 -12.35
N ALA A 375 -23.28 -9.24 -12.44
CA ALA A 375 -22.05 -9.10 -13.20
C ALA A 375 -22.18 -9.61 -14.64
N LEU A 376 -22.81 -10.76 -14.86
CA LEU A 376 -22.90 -11.39 -16.20
C LEU A 376 -23.74 -10.58 -17.18
N ILE A 377 -24.85 -10.00 -16.73
CA ILE A 377 -25.74 -9.22 -17.59
C ILE A 377 -25.01 -8.04 -18.22
N PRO A 378 -24.40 -7.12 -17.45
CA PRO A 378 -23.72 -5.97 -18.02
C PRO A 378 -22.39 -6.34 -18.72
N LEU A 379 -21.62 -7.30 -18.18
CA LEU A 379 -20.27 -7.58 -18.68
C LEU A 379 -20.25 -8.44 -19.93
N VAL A 380 -21.20 -9.39 -20.05
CA VAL A 380 -21.18 -10.39 -21.13
C VAL A 380 -22.52 -10.56 -21.85
N SER A 381 -23.52 -9.74 -21.55
CA SER A 381 -24.87 -9.81 -22.14
C SER A 381 -25.49 -11.20 -22.05
N ALA A 382 -25.30 -11.87 -20.91
CA ALA A 382 -25.88 -13.20 -20.66
C ALA A 382 -26.54 -13.22 -19.28
N LYS A 383 -27.62 -14.02 -19.18
CA LYS A 383 -28.37 -14.22 -17.93
C LYS A 383 -28.48 -15.70 -17.62
N LEU A 384 -28.14 -16.09 -16.45
CA LEU A 384 -28.43 -17.41 -15.89
C LEU A 384 -29.89 -17.42 -15.43
N ILE A 385 -30.71 -18.27 -16.08
CA ILE A 385 -32.10 -18.43 -15.71
C ILE A 385 -32.22 -19.38 -14.51
N SER A 386 -31.36 -20.39 -14.49
CA SER A 386 -31.20 -21.35 -13.41
C SER A 386 -29.85 -22.01 -13.48
N GLY A 387 -29.42 -22.63 -12.40
CA GLY A 387 -28.20 -23.41 -12.31
C GLY A 387 -27.71 -23.52 -10.89
N GLU A 388 -27.52 -24.74 -10.43
CA GLU A 388 -26.95 -25.05 -9.12
C GLU A 388 -25.58 -25.69 -9.33
N ALA A 389 -24.52 -25.05 -8.86
CA ALA A 389 -23.21 -25.68 -8.82
C ALA A 389 -23.07 -26.50 -7.52
N ASP A 390 -22.39 -27.61 -7.62
CA ASP A 390 -21.84 -28.34 -6.49
C ASP A 390 -20.42 -27.81 -6.21
N THR A 391 -19.58 -28.57 -5.54
CA THR A 391 -18.22 -28.18 -5.22
C THR A 391 -17.34 -28.11 -6.45
N LEU A 392 -16.74 -26.94 -6.70
CA LEU A 392 -15.71 -26.77 -7.72
C LEU A 392 -14.33 -27.12 -7.15
N ASN A 393 -13.58 -27.94 -7.88
CA ASN A 393 -12.18 -28.23 -7.57
C ASN A 393 -11.31 -28.08 -8.82
N MET A 394 -10.24 -27.30 -8.72
CA MET A 394 -9.26 -27.10 -9.78
C MET A 394 -7.84 -27.24 -9.25
N ARG A 395 -6.98 -27.85 -10.05
CA ARG A 395 -5.53 -27.87 -9.87
C ARG A 395 -4.88 -27.51 -11.20
N ALA A 396 -3.95 -26.56 -11.16
CA ALA A 396 -3.21 -26.16 -12.35
C ALA A 396 -1.75 -25.91 -12.00
N VAL A 397 -0.88 -26.08 -12.98
CA VAL A 397 0.50 -25.64 -12.98
C VAL A 397 0.65 -24.62 -14.11
N GLY A 398 1.38 -23.55 -13.85
CA GLY A 398 1.55 -22.49 -14.83
C GLY A 398 2.94 -21.92 -14.82
N ARG A 399 3.28 -21.23 -15.90
CA ARG A 399 4.50 -20.46 -16.10
C ARG A 399 4.17 -19.13 -16.76
N GLU A 400 5.20 -18.38 -17.16
CA GLU A 400 5.10 -17.06 -17.80
C GLU A 400 4.18 -17.04 -19.04
N TYR A 401 4.06 -18.15 -19.77
CA TYR A 401 3.38 -18.18 -21.07
C TYR A 401 2.10 -18.99 -21.09
N LEU A 402 2.05 -20.08 -20.34
CA LEU A 402 0.89 -20.97 -20.34
C LEU A 402 0.68 -21.66 -18.99
N ALA A 403 -0.54 -22.10 -18.76
CA ALA A 403 -0.91 -22.98 -17.66
C ALA A 403 -1.74 -24.16 -18.18
N ILE A 404 -1.53 -25.31 -17.54
CA ILE A 404 -2.26 -26.55 -17.77
C ILE A 404 -2.78 -27.10 -16.45
N GLY A 405 -3.83 -27.94 -16.51
CA GLY A 405 -4.37 -28.54 -15.30
C GLY A 405 -5.72 -29.21 -15.54
N GLU A 406 -6.42 -29.46 -14.44
CA GLU A 406 -7.71 -30.12 -14.42
C GLU A 406 -8.69 -29.40 -13.50
N MET A 407 -9.97 -29.44 -13.87
CA MET A 407 -11.06 -28.85 -13.11
C MET A 407 -12.30 -29.73 -13.16
N GLN A 408 -12.92 -29.90 -12.02
CA GLN A 408 -14.23 -30.51 -11.88
C GLN A 408 -15.23 -29.47 -11.38
N VAL A 409 -16.32 -29.31 -12.09
CA VAL A 409 -17.43 -28.44 -11.72
C VAL A 409 -18.72 -29.22 -11.96
N PRO A 410 -19.17 -30.01 -11.00
CA PRO A 410 -20.51 -30.62 -11.07
C PRO A 410 -21.57 -29.53 -10.95
N TYR A 411 -22.60 -29.59 -11.78
CA TYR A 411 -23.74 -28.68 -11.72
C TYR A 411 -25.02 -29.35 -12.26
N LYS A 412 -26.18 -28.79 -11.86
CA LYS A 412 -27.51 -29.25 -12.26
C LYS A 412 -28.35 -28.07 -12.76
N ASN A 413 -29.29 -28.39 -13.63
CA ASN A 413 -30.35 -27.48 -14.12
C ASN A 413 -29.81 -26.16 -14.72
N LEU A 414 -28.61 -26.18 -15.30
CA LEU A 414 -28.01 -25.00 -15.91
C LEU A 414 -28.80 -24.55 -17.16
N LYS A 415 -29.31 -23.31 -17.12
CA LYS A 415 -30.01 -22.68 -18.25
C LYS A 415 -29.53 -21.26 -18.42
N ILE A 416 -28.97 -20.95 -19.56
CA ILE A 416 -28.40 -19.66 -19.92
C ILE A 416 -29.22 -19.02 -21.04
N ARG A 417 -29.46 -17.70 -20.93
CA ARG A 417 -30.08 -16.88 -21.98
C ARG A 417 -29.09 -15.81 -22.42
N ILE A 418 -28.80 -15.75 -23.73
CA ILE A 418 -28.03 -14.63 -24.29
C ILE A 418 -29.00 -13.49 -24.54
N LEU A 419 -28.64 -12.29 -24.07
CA LEU A 419 -29.43 -11.08 -24.25
C LEU A 419 -28.98 -10.39 -25.52
N LYS A 420 -29.92 -10.14 -26.47
CA LYS A 420 -29.64 -9.38 -27.68
C LYS A 420 -29.38 -7.94 -27.32
N SER A 421 -28.20 -7.41 -27.71
CA SER A 421 -27.91 -5.98 -27.67
C SER A 421 -28.65 -5.30 -28.82
N GLY A 422 -29.37 -4.19 -28.56
CA GLY A 422 -30.16 -3.51 -29.57
C GLY A 422 -29.31 -3.01 -30.75
N LYS A 423 -29.87 -3.21 -31.97
CA LYS A 423 -29.52 -2.58 -33.25
C LYS A 423 -28.02 -2.51 -33.59
N ASP A 424 -27.47 -3.62 -34.09
CA ASP A 424 -26.61 -3.73 -35.27
C ASP A 424 -26.05 -5.15 -35.40
N GLU A 425 -26.56 -5.88 -36.36
CA GLU A 425 -26.29 -7.32 -36.56
C GLU A 425 -24.92 -7.66 -37.17
N LYS A 426 -23.98 -6.70 -37.30
CA LYS A 426 -22.73 -6.94 -38.05
C LYS A 426 -21.42 -6.71 -37.32
N GLN A 427 -21.39 -6.42 -36.01
CA GLN A 427 -20.12 -6.32 -35.34
C GLN A 427 -19.69 -7.61 -34.65
N ARG A 428 -18.57 -8.13 -35.13
CA ARG A 428 -17.87 -9.32 -34.64
C ARG A 428 -17.74 -9.29 -33.13
N PHE A 429 -18.47 -10.17 -32.48
CA PHE A 429 -18.36 -10.44 -31.06
C PHE A 429 -16.92 -10.80 -30.67
N SER A 430 -16.25 -9.98 -29.93
CA SER A 430 -15.01 -10.39 -29.31
C SER A 430 -15.32 -11.05 -27.94
N THR A 431 -15.15 -12.16 -27.78
CA THR A 431 -15.09 -13.37 -28.57
C THR A 431 -14.80 -14.59 -27.71
N ARG A 432 -14.36 -14.53 -26.44
CA ARG A 432 -14.05 -15.78 -25.74
C ARG A 432 -15.10 -16.18 -24.72
N VAL A 433 -15.65 -15.22 -23.96
CA VAL A 433 -16.77 -15.50 -23.05
C VAL A 433 -18.06 -15.64 -23.86
N LEU A 434 -18.22 -14.87 -24.94
CA LEU A 434 -19.37 -15.01 -25.84
C LEU A 434 -19.26 -16.22 -26.77
N ASN A 435 -18.05 -16.60 -27.19
CA ASN A 435 -17.88 -17.92 -27.86
C ASN A 435 -18.11 -19.07 -26.89
N PHE A 436 -17.82 -18.88 -25.61
CA PHE A 436 -18.23 -19.80 -24.55
C PHE A 436 -19.75 -19.89 -24.46
N LEU A 437 -20.44 -18.75 -24.53
CA LEU A 437 -21.90 -18.67 -24.42
C LEU A 437 -22.66 -18.86 -25.77
N ALA A 438 -22.07 -18.42 -26.89
CA ALA A 438 -22.65 -18.62 -28.24
C ALA A 438 -22.59 -20.07 -28.70
N ASN A 439 -21.63 -20.84 -28.22
CA ASN A 439 -21.61 -22.29 -28.34
C ASN A 439 -22.56 -22.99 -27.33
N SER A 440 -23.43 -22.22 -26.66
CA SER A 440 -24.35 -22.72 -25.62
C SER A 440 -25.32 -23.80 -26.06
N PHE A 441 -25.51 -24.04 -27.37
CA PHE A 441 -26.16 -25.26 -27.86
C PHE A 441 -25.47 -26.55 -27.43
N VAL A 442 -24.20 -26.46 -26.94
CA VAL A 442 -23.38 -27.60 -26.49
C VAL A 442 -23.30 -27.67 -24.96
N ILE A 443 -23.70 -26.61 -24.23
CA ILE A 443 -23.67 -26.64 -22.76
C ILE A 443 -24.71 -27.64 -22.26
N ARG A 444 -24.26 -28.68 -21.61
CA ARG A 444 -25.16 -29.67 -21.04
C ARG A 444 -25.91 -29.06 -19.86
N LYS A 445 -27.20 -29.39 -19.75
CA LYS A 445 -28.07 -28.99 -18.64
C LYS A 445 -27.51 -29.44 -17.28
N ASN A 446 -26.84 -30.59 -17.27
CA ASN A 446 -26.25 -31.19 -16.08
C ASN A 446 -24.81 -31.68 -16.35
N ASN A 447 -23.95 -31.58 -15.33
CA ASN A 447 -22.63 -32.17 -15.33
C ASN A 447 -22.39 -32.81 -13.97
N SER A 448 -22.32 -34.13 -13.89
CA SER A 448 -22.13 -34.86 -12.62
C SER A 448 -20.68 -35.24 -12.36
N SER A 449 -19.89 -35.51 -13.40
CA SER A 449 -18.55 -36.12 -13.19
C SER A 449 -17.47 -35.72 -14.21
N ARG A 450 -17.81 -34.87 -15.20
CA ARG A 450 -16.82 -34.50 -16.22
C ARG A 450 -15.68 -33.70 -15.63
N THR A 451 -14.46 -34.19 -15.85
CA THR A 451 -13.23 -33.42 -15.62
C THR A 451 -12.91 -32.60 -16.87
N GLY A 452 -12.83 -31.30 -16.72
CA GLY A 452 -12.35 -30.36 -17.73
C GLY A 452 -10.83 -30.22 -17.68
N HIS A 453 -10.20 -30.15 -18.84
CA HIS A 453 -8.78 -29.87 -18.95
C HIS A 453 -8.55 -28.38 -19.04
N VAL A 454 -7.62 -27.86 -18.26
CA VAL A 454 -7.16 -26.48 -18.29
C VAL A 454 -6.07 -26.35 -19.33
N PHE A 455 -6.24 -25.41 -20.24
CA PHE A 455 -5.18 -24.94 -21.15
C PHE A 455 -5.36 -23.43 -21.35
N ALA A 456 -4.49 -22.63 -20.76
CA ALA A 456 -4.62 -21.18 -20.77
C ALA A 456 -3.31 -20.50 -21.17
N LEU A 457 -3.31 -19.81 -22.31
CA LEU A 457 -2.20 -18.93 -22.70
C LEU A 457 -2.28 -17.62 -21.93
N ARG A 458 -1.16 -17.16 -21.44
CA ARG A 458 -1.06 -15.86 -20.79
C ARG A 458 -1.00 -14.74 -21.83
N LEU A 459 -1.79 -13.70 -21.62
CA LEU A 459 -1.62 -12.41 -22.27
C LEU A 459 -0.70 -11.57 -21.37
N ARG A 460 0.55 -11.40 -21.78
CA ARG A 460 1.59 -10.77 -20.94
C ARG A 460 1.35 -9.28 -20.68
N ASP A 461 0.53 -8.64 -21.50
CA ASP A 461 0.08 -7.25 -21.33
C ASP A 461 -1.12 -7.11 -20.37
N ARG A 462 -1.61 -8.22 -19.82
CA ARG A 462 -2.69 -8.27 -18.82
C ARG A 462 -2.17 -8.64 -17.44
N SER A 463 -2.91 -8.24 -16.40
CA SER A 463 -2.55 -8.50 -15.00
C SER A 463 -2.45 -9.99 -14.67
N ALA A 464 -1.74 -10.32 -13.59
CA ALA A 464 -1.68 -11.68 -13.06
C ALA A 464 -3.09 -12.20 -12.70
N ILE A 465 -3.98 -11.34 -12.17
CA ILE A 465 -5.38 -11.69 -11.87
C ILE A 465 -6.12 -12.13 -13.14
N ASN A 466 -5.93 -11.39 -14.25
CA ASN A 466 -6.50 -11.79 -15.53
C ASN A 466 -6.03 -13.19 -15.95
N TYR A 467 -4.77 -13.52 -15.73
CA TYR A 467 -4.24 -14.84 -16.04
C TYR A 467 -4.88 -15.92 -15.18
N LEU A 468 -4.99 -15.74 -13.86
CA LEU A 468 -5.65 -16.69 -12.96
C LEU A 468 -7.13 -16.90 -13.33
N LEU A 469 -7.85 -15.83 -13.69
CA LEU A 469 -9.21 -15.91 -14.19
C LEU A 469 -9.30 -16.70 -15.51
N ARG A 470 -8.37 -16.52 -16.45
CA ARG A 470 -8.32 -17.27 -17.71
C ARG A 470 -8.06 -18.76 -17.48
N ILE A 471 -7.22 -19.11 -16.51
CA ILE A 471 -6.97 -20.49 -16.08
C ILE A 471 -8.30 -21.11 -15.58
N ALA A 472 -8.99 -20.41 -14.67
CA ALA A 472 -10.27 -20.88 -14.15
C ALA A 472 -11.34 -21.01 -15.25
N MET A 473 -11.47 -20.00 -16.12
CA MET A 473 -12.43 -20.03 -17.22
C MET A 473 -12.15 -21.14 -18.24
N SER A 474 -10.87 -21.44 -18.53
CA SER A 474 -10.50 -22.55 -19.42
C SER A 474 -10.96 -23.88 -18.85
N GLY A 475 -10.75 -24.13 -17.56
CA GLY A 475 -11.21 -25.34 -16.88
C GLY A 475 -12.74 -25.44 -16.83
N MET A 476 -13.43 -24.34 -16.51
CA MET A 476 -14.91 -24.30 -16.51
C MET A 476 -15.48 -24.60 -17.89
N SER A 477 -14.95 -23.98 -18.95
CA SER A 477 -15.37 -24.20 -20.33
C SER A 477 -15.21 -25.65 -20.74
N SER A 478 -14.06 -26.24 -20.42
CA SER A 478 -13.78 -27.65 -20.73
C SER A 478 -14.67 -28.61 -19.92
N SER A 479 -14.90 -28.34 -18.64
CA SER A 479 -15.79 -29.11 -17.76
C SER A 479 -17.24 -29.05 -18.24
N ALA A 480 -17.69 -27.88 -18.72
CA ALA A 480 -19.01 -27.70 -19.29
C ALA A 480 -19.19 -28.34 -20.70
N GLY A 481 -18.10 -28.77 -21.33
CA GLY A 481 -18.11 -29.40 -22.67
C GLY A 481 -18.09 -28.43 -23.84
N VAL A 482 -17.82 -27.15 -23.60
CA VAL A 482 -17.75 -26.10 -24.64
C VAL A 482 -16.43 -26.17 -25.40
N ASN A 483 -15.32 -26.38 -24.70
CA ASN A 483 -14.00 -26.55 -25.28
C ASN A 483 -13.47 -27.96 -25.00
N LYS A 484 -13.02 -28.64 -26.05
CA LYS A 484 -12.31 -29.92 -25.89
C LYS A 484 -10.81 -29.66 -25.79
N ASN A 485 -10.33 -29.08 -24.66
CA ASN A 485 -8.92 -29.09 -24.38
C ASN A 485 -8.45 -30.55 -24.31
N LYS A 486 -7.42 -30.91 -25.07
CA LYS A 486 -6.83 -32.24 -25.00
C LYS A 486 -6.06 -32.39 -23.67
N LYS A 487 -6.06 -33.60 -23.11
CA LYS A 487 -5.16 -33.97 -22.04
C LYS A 487 -3.74 -33.92 -22.63
N LEU A 488 -2.86 -33.09 -22.01
CA LEU A 488 -1.45 -33.02 -22.35
C LEU A 488 -0.65 -33.94 -21.40
#